data_135f59a616196a2e76214e32c8bd2f7d
#
_entry.id   135f59a616196a2e76214e32c8bd2f7d
#
_cell.length_a   1.000
_cell.length_b   1.000
_cell.length_c   1.000
_cell.angle_alpha   90.00
_cell.angle_beta   90.00
_cell.angle_gamma   90.00
#
_symmetry.space_group_name_H-M   'P 1'
#
loop_
_entity.id
_entity.type
_entity.pdbx_description
1 polymer ?
#
loop_
_entity_poly.entity_id
_entity_poly.type
_entity_poly.pdbx_seq_one_letter_code
_entity_poly.pdbx_strand_id
1 'polypeptide(L)' 'MCELSDEVKKYCVFAIEEYRAHKGLSGAAAFSLFKESGLLDYIEEFYDVLHSNGTEYLICDIDDYLTSLPKDNP' A
#
# COMPACT_ATOMS: atom_id res chain seq x y z
N MET A 1 -0.91 -11.82 -18.80
CA MET A 1 -0.40 -11.22 -17.90
C MET A 1 -0.97 -9.94 -17.65
N CYS A 2 -1.03 -9.53 -16.53
CA CYS A 2 -1.60 -8.38 -16.20
C CYS A 2 -0.60 -7.36 -16.09
N GLU A 3 -0.74 -6.27 -16.71
CA GLU A 3 0.14 -5.22 -16.52
C GLU A 3 -0.54 -4.15 -15.82
N LEU A 4 0.07 -3.55 -14.85
CA LEU A 4 -0.49 -2.40 -14.16
C LEU A 4 -0.42 -1.22 -15.07
N SER A 5 -1.43 -0.39 -15.04
CA SER A 5 -1.38 0.83 -15.80
C SER A 5 -0.35 1.75 -15.16
N ASP A 6 0.12 2.73 -15.91
CA ASP A 6 1.07 3.67 -15.36
C ASP A 6 0.49 4.41 -14.19
N GLU A 7 -0.79 4.69 -14.21
CA GLU A 7 -1.41 5.42 -13.13
C GLU A 7 -1.41 4.62 -11.84
N VAL A 8 -1.66 3.32 -11.95
CA VAL A 8 -1.65 2.48 -10.77
C VAL A 8 -0.24 2.35 -10.23
N LYS A 9 0.75 2.21 -11.13
CA LYS A 9 2.12 2.12 -10.67
C LYS A 9 2.54 3.38 -9.94
N LYS A 10 2.18 4.53 -10.47
CA LYS A 10 2.52 5.79 -9.83
C LYS A 10 1.82 5.90 -8.48
N TYR A 11 0.61 5.43 -8.41
CA TYR A 11 -0.11 5.49 -7.15
C TYR A 11 0.52 4.57 -6.11
N CYS A 12 1.01 3.42 -6.53
CA CYS A 12 1.70 2.52 -5.60
C CYS A 12 2.95 3.18 -5.04
N VAL A 13 3.72 3.86 -5.89
CA VAL A 13 4.90 4.56 -5.42
C VAL A 13 4.50 5.67 -4.48
N PHE A 14 3.45 6.40 -4.81
CA PHE A 14 2.96 7.45 -3.96
C PHE A 14 2.55 6.89 -2.59
N ALA A 15 1.85 5.76 -2.59
CA ALA A 15 1.41 5.17 -1.35
C ALA A 15 2.58 4.75 -0.48
N ILE A 16 3.60 4.17 -1.08
CA ILE A 16 4.78 3.76 -0.34
C ILE A 16 5.46 4.98 0.27
N GLU A 17 5.60 6.04 -0.51
CA GLU A 17 6.27 7.24 -0.02
C GLU A 17 5.48 7.91 1.10
N GLU A 18 4.18 7.97 0.97
CA GLU A 18 3.37 8.61 1.99
C GLU A 18 3.37 7.78 3.27
N TYR A 19 3.25 6.48 3.12
CA TYR A 19 3.20 5.63 4.29
C TYR A 19 4.54 5.63 5.03
N ARG A 20 5.64 5.57 4.28
CA ARG A 20 6.93 5.54 4.94
C ARG A 20 7.20 6.85 5.67
N ALA A 21 6.79 7.96 5.09
CA ALA A 21 7.00 9.25 5.74
C ALA A 21 6.15 9.34 6.99
N HIS A 22 4.92 8.86 6.90
CA HIS A 22 4.01 8.91 8.03
C HIS A 22 4.49 8.04 9.19
N LYS A 23 5.11 6.91 8.87
CA LYS A 23 5.53 5.96 9.89
C LYS A 23 7.01 6.05 10.23
N GLY A 24 7.75 6.90 9.54
CA GLY A 24 9.17 7.02 9.81
C GLY A 24 10.00 5.85 9.33
N LEU A 25 9.58 5.24 8.22
CA LEU A 25 10.31 4.10 7.68
C LEU A 25 11.22 4.53 6.55
N SER A 26 12.24 3.72 6.28
CA SER A 26 13.04 3.97 5.09
C SER A 26 12.26 3.49 3.89
N GLY A 27 12.66 3.96 2.72
CA GLY A 27 11.98 3.53 1.50
C GLY A 27 12.08 2.04 1.29
N ALA A 28 13.25 1.46 1.58
CA ALA A 28 13.44 0.03 1.40
C ALA A 28 12.56 -0.77 2.35
N ALA A 29 12.45 -0.31 3.59
CA ALA A 29 11.63 -1.03 4.56
C ALA A 29 10.16 -0.98 4.16
N ALA A 30 9.70 0.19 3.72
CA ALA A 30 8.31 0.33 3.33
C ALA A 30 8.01 -0.51 2.09
N PHE A 31 8.91 -0.51 1.12
CA PHE A 31 8.70 -1.29 -0.09
C PHE A 31 8.63 -2.78 0.23
N SER A 32 9.52 -3.25 1.09
CA SER A 32 9.50 -4.65 1.48
C SER A 32 8.20 -5.00 2.18
N LEU A 33 7.75 -4.12 3.05
CA LEU A 33 6.51 -4.35 3.76
C LEU A 33 5.33 -4.46 2.78
N PHE A 34 5.25 -3.54 1.84
CA PHE A 34 4.17 -3.55 0.87
C PHE A 34 4.21 -4.81 0.02
N LYS A 35 5.42 -5.21 -0.36
CA LYS A 35 5.55 -6.36 -1.23
C LYS A 35 5.22 -7.66 -0.49
N GLU A 36 5.73 -7.80 0.71
CA GLU A 36 5.55 -9.05 1.43
C GLU A 36 4.16 -9.23 2.00
N SER A 37 3.50 -8.14 2.29
CA SER A 37 2.18 -8.23 2.88
C SER A 37 1.07 -8.35 1.85
N GLY A 38 1.39 -8.18 0.58
CA GLY A 38 0.36 -8.21 -0.45
C GLY A 38 -0.31 -6.88 -0.65
N LEU A 39 0.22 -5.82 -0.03
CA LEU A 39 -0.40 -4.51 -0.16
C LEU A 39 -0.38 -4.00 -1.59
N LEU A 40 0.65 -4.34 -2.35
CA LEU A 40 0.69 -3.87 -3.73
C LEU A 40 -0.48 -4.40 -4.53
N ASP A 41 -0.81 -5.67 -4.35
CA ASP A 41 -1.95 -6.26 -5.02
C ASP A 41 -3.24 -5.64 -4.51
N TYR A 42 -3.31 -5.38 -3.22
CA TYR A 42 -4.48 -4.78 -2.63
C TYR A 42 -4.71 -3.38 -3.20
N ILE A 43 -3.65 -2.60 -3.32
CA ILE A 43 -3.78 -1.25 -3.84
C ILE A 43 -4.20 -1.29 -5.30
N GLU A 44 -3.66 -2.24 -6.06
CA GLU A 44 -4.04 -2.36 -7.44
C GLU A 44 -5.52 -2.69 -7.57
N GLU A 45 -6.00 -3.61 -6.76
CA GLU A 45 -7.38 -4.04 -6.85
C GLU A 45 -8.34 -2.94 -6.44
N PHE A 46 -8.00 -2.18 -5.44
CA PHE A 46 -8.88 -1.14 -4.92
C PHE A 46 -8.45 0.27 -5.29
N TYR A 47 -7.70 0.38 -6.37
CA TYR A 47 -7.17 1.67 -6.78
C TYR A 47 -8.26 2.74 -6.91
N ASP A 48 -9.39 2.39 -7.51
CA ASP A 48 -10.44 3.39 -7.72
C ASP A 48 -10.93 3.96 -6.40
N VAL A 49 -11.12 3.11 -5.42
CA VAL A 49 -11.61 3.57 -4.13
C VAL A 49 -10.53 4.34 -3.40
N LEU A 50 -9.31 3.80 -3.42
CA LEU A 50 -8.24 4.41 -2.65
C LEU A 50 -7.86 5.78 -3.18
N HIS A 51 -7.73 5.91 -4.48
CA HIS A 51 -7.26 7.17 -5.01
C HIS A 51 -8.35 8.24 -5.01
N SER A 52 -9.60 7.83 -4.85
CA SER A 52 -10.70 8.79 -4.78
C SER A 52 -10.83 9.39 -3.39
N ASN A 53 -10.21 8.81 -2.40
CA ASN A 53 -10.26 9.33 -1.04
C ASN A 53 -8.89 9.93 -0.73
N GLY A 54 -8.75 10.68 0.25
CA GLY A 54 -7.50 11.39 0.50
C GLY A 54 -6.38 10.51 1.04
N THR A 55 -5.23 11.13 1.23
CA THR A 55 -4.06 10.43 1.73
C THR A 55 -4.30 9.86 3.12
N GLU A 56 -5.03 10.58 3.94
CA GLU A 56 -5.29 10.09 5.29
C GLU A 56 -6.09 8.80 5.25
N TYR A 57 -7.06 8.74 4.33
CA TYR A 57 -7.83 7.52 4.17
C TYR A 57 -6.91 6.39 3.75
N LEU A 58 -6.00 6.66 2.82
CA LEU A 58 -5.06 5.66 2.35
C LEU A 58 -4.22 5.11 3.50
N ILE A 59 -3.68 5.99 4.32
CA ILE A 59 -2.83 5.56 5.42
C ILE A 59 -3.63 4.71 6.41
N CYS A 60 -4.84 5.14 6.73
CA CYS A 60 -5.67 4.39 7.66
C CYS A 60 -6.04 3.02 7.08
N ASP A 61 -6.32 2.98 5.78
CA ASP A 61 -6.70 1.74 5.15
C ASP A 61 -5.53 0.76 5.12
N ILE A 62 -4.32 1.27 4.89
CA ILE A 62 -3.15 0.43 4.92
C ILE A 62 -2.94 -0.14 6.32
N ASP A 63 -3.09 0.69 7.33
CA ASP A 63 -2.93 0.22 8.69
C ASP A 63 -3.96 -0.85 9.02
N ASP A 64 -5.20 -0.66 8.60
CA ASP A 64 -6.23 -1.65 8.84
C ASP A 64 -5.91 -2.95 8.13
N TYR A 65 -5.44 -2.86 6.91
CA TYR A 65 -5.10 -4.05 6.15
C TYR A 65 -4.00 -4.83 6.85
N LEU A 66 -2.96 -4.14 7.29
CA LEU A 66 -1.83 -4.81 7.94
C LEU A 66 -2.24 -5.41 9.27
N THR A 67 -3.12 -4.74 9.99
CA THR A 67 -3.58 -5.23 11.26
C THR A 67 -4.46 -6.47 11.10
N SER A 68 -5.15 -6.56 9.97
CA SER A 68 -6.03 -7.69 9.75
C SER A 68 -5.32 -8.94 9.28
N LEU A 69 -4.05 -8.84 8.89
CA LEU A 69 -3.34 -10.01 8.42
C LEU A 69 -3.11 -10.99 9.55
N PRO A 70 -3.13 -12.29 9.24
CA PRO A 70 -2.83 -13.27 10.27
C PRO A 70 -1.40 -13.11 10.70
N LYS A 71 -1.23 -13.02 12.02
CA LYS A 71 0.03 -12.78 12.48
C LYS A 71 0.87 -13.95 12.53
N ASP A 72 0.38 -15.01 12.80
CA ASP A 72 1.18 -16.13 12.97
C ASP A 72 1.15 -16.97 11.87
N ASN A 73 0.78 -16.73 10.96
CA ASN A 73 0.73 -17.40 9.98
C ASN A 73 1.69 -18.24 9.82
N PRO A 74 1.66 -19.08 10.08
CA PRO A 74 2.66 -19.96 10.02
C PRO A 74 2.96 -20.46 8.90
#